data_da4ef906d72d2d7b188d8350fd95a1a0
#
_entry.id   da4ef906d72d2d7b188d8350fd95a1a0
#
_cell.length_a   1.000
_cell.length_b   1.000
_cell.length_c   1.000
_cell.angle_alpha   90.00
_cell.angle_beta   90.00
_cell.angle_gamma   90.00
#
_symmetry.space_group_name_H-M   'P 1'
#
loop_
_entity.id
_entity.type
_entity.pdbx_description
1 polymer ?
#
loop_
_entity_poly.entity_id
_entity_poly.type
_entity_poly.pdbx_seq_one_letter_code
_entity_poly.pdbx_strand_id
1 'polypeptide(L)'
;MNRLRTAFACCLLSLAAAIAAGCASAPPEPESMRDPSADFASYATYGWAPAPGVNEADAPLQLLDQNIRAAIASEMRRRGYVESASDPDLRIAYQTTSQDKVESNPVRVGVGVGSWGGSFGGSVNVGSPSVRNYREGTLVIHAIDAGRNAEVWQGRVSARMGKGSLEPAAIAGTVSTAMRDFPARPAR
;
A
#
# COMPACT_ATOMS: atom_id res chain seq x y z
N MET A 1 -40.39 -20.38 -30.09
CA MET A 1 -40.30 -20.43 -28.62
C MET A 1 -38.91 -20.57 -28.06
N ASN A 2 -37.97 -21.22 -28.75
CA ASN A 2 -36.58 -21.41 -28.22
C ASN A 2 -35.71 -20.15 -28.24
N ARG A 3 -35.88 -19.24 -29.19
CA ARG A 3 -35.04 -18.00 -29.26
C ARG A 3 -35.31 -17.01 -28.12
N LEU A 4 -36.55 -17.00 -27.60
CA LEU A 4 -36.89 -16.12 -26.48
C LEU A 4 -36.32 -16.63 -25.15
N ARG A 5 -36.24 -17.95 -24.98
CA ARG A 5 -35.62 -18.60 -23.80
C ARG A 5 -34.09 -18.42 -23.76
N THR A 6 -33.43 -18.46 -24.94
CA THR A 6 -31.98 -18.23 -25.03
C THR A 6 -31.62 -16.76 -24.75
N ALA A 7 -32.43 -15.80 -25.24
CA ALA A 7 -32.22 -14.39 -24.94
C ALA A 7 -32.39 -14.06 -23.45
N PHE A 8 -33.36 -14.66 -22.78
CA PHE A 8 -33.56 -14.49 -21.32
C PHE A 8 -32.45 -15.12 -20.51
N ALA A 9 -31.90 -16.28 -20.91
CA ALA A 9 -30.79 -16.92 -20.26
C ALA A 9 -29.49 -16.11 -20.38
N CYS A 10 -29.23 -15.51 -21.54
CA CYS A 10 -28.06 -14.65 -21.75
C CYS A 10 -28.13 -13.36 -20.91
N CYS A 11 -29.33 -12.74 -20.78
CA CYS A 11 -29.49 -11.55 -19.94
C CYS A 11 -29.32 -11.84 -18.46
N LEU A 12 -29.76 -13.02 -17.97
CA LEU A 12 -29.56 -13.43 -16.58
C LEU A 12 -28.08 -13.74 -16.25
N LEU A 13 -27.33 -14.33 -17.22
CA LEU A 13 -25.91 -14.59 -17.05
C LEU A 13 -25.07 -13.29 -17.03
N SER A 14 -25.41 -12.31 -17.87
CA SER A 14 -24.72 -11.01 -17.87
C SER A 14 -25.00 -10.17 -16.63
N LEU A 15 -26.19 -10.27 -16.06
CA LEU A 15 -26.53 -9.59 -14.80
C LEU A 15 -25.81 -10.20 -13.58
N ALA A 16 -25.61 -11.54 -13.57
CA ALA A 16 -24.88 -12.22 -12.51
C ALA A 16 -23.38 -11.89 -12.50
N ALA A 17 -22.79 -11.63 -13.67
CA ALA A 17 -21.39 -11.24 -13.79
C ALA A 17 -21.10 -9.80 -13.27
N ALA A 18 -22.09 -8.91 -13.30
CA ALA A 18 -21.95 -7.53 -12.82
C ALA A 18 -21.93 -7.41 -11.28
N ILE A 19 -22.44 -8.40 -10.55
CA ILE A 19 -22.51 -8.39 -9.08
C ILE A 19 -21.19 -8.86 -8.44
N ALA A 20 -20.29 -9.49 -9.21
CA ALA A 20 -18.98 -9.96 -8.73
C ALA A 20 -17.90 -8.84 -8.65
N ALA A 21 -18.21 -7.60 -9.00
CA ALA A 21 -17.37 -6.43 -8.73
C ALA A 21 -17.46 -6.08 -7.23
N GLY A 22 -17.03 -7.03 -6.38
CA GLY A 22 -16.98 -6.89 -4.93
C GLY A 22 -16.12 -5.70 -4.54
N CYS A 23 -16.47 -5.05 -3.45
CA CYS A 23 -15.75 -3.97 -2.78
C CYS A 23 -14.27 -4.35 -2.56
N ALA A 24 -13.43 -4.14 -3.54
CA ALA A 24 -12.00 -4.09 -3.34
C ALA A 24 -11.75 -2.83 -2.51
N SER A 25 -11.29 -2.99 -1.27
CA SER A 25 -10.76 -1.86 -0.50
C SER A 25 -9.74 -1.16 -1.38
N ALA A 26 -9.87 0.16 -1.55
CA ALA A 26 -8.91 0.92 -2.33
C ALA A 26 -7.49 0.62 -1.80
N PRO A 27 -6.54 0.32 -2.68
CA PRO A 27 -5.16 0.12 -2.24
C PRO A 27 -4.68 1.38 -1.54
N PRO A 28 -3.76 1.26 -0.54
CA PRO A 28 -3.20 2.41 0.13
C PRO A 28 -2.54 3.34 -0.90
N GLU A 29 -2.91 4.62 -0.86
CA GLU A 29 -2.29 5.63 -1.74
C GLU A 29 -0.95 6.05 -1.13
N PRO A 30 0.14 5.99 -1.91
CA PRO A 30 1.43 6.49 -1.48
C PRO A 30 1.45 8.02 -1.54
N GLU A 31 2.18 8.60 -0.62
CA GLU A 31 2.58 10.01 -0.66
C GLU A 31 4.06 10.07 -1.01
N SER A 32 4.44 10.96 -1.92
CA SER A 32 5.85 11.17 -2.25
C SER A 32 6.21 12.65 -2.28
N MET A 33 7.44 12.96 -1.88
CA MET A 33 8.05 14.28 -2.00
C MET A 33 9.37 14.15 -2.73
N ARG A 34 9.68 15.13 -3.57
CA ARG A 34 10.93 15.19 -4.33
C ARG A 34 11.49 16.60 -4.29
N ASP A 35 12.80 16.70 -4.07
CA ASP A 35 13.53 17.95 -4.26
C ASP A 35 13.55 18.33 -5.75
N PRO A 36 12.92 19.44 -6.16
CA PRO A 36 12.88 19.84 -7.56
C PRO A 36 14.26 20.21 -8.13
N SER A 37 15.24 20.49 -7.26
CA SER A 37 16.62 20.82 -7.64
C SER A 37 17.52 19.59 -7.82
N ALA A 38 17.03 18.38 -7.47
CA ALA A 38 17.82 17.16 -7.58
C ALA A 38 17.81 16.61 -9.01
N ASP A 39 19.01 16.43 -9.56
CA ASP A 39 19.21 15.80 -10.87
C ASP A 39 19.32 14.27 -10.74
N PHE A 40 18.19 13.59 -10.79
CA PHE A 40 18.14 12.13 -10.72
C PHE A 40 18.79 11.42 -11.92
N ALA A 41 19.04 12.12 -13.02
CA ALA A 41 19.75 11.55 -14.15
C ALA A 41 21.25 11.37 -13.88
N SER A 42 21.81 12.16 -12.96
CA SER A 42 23.23 12.08 -12.57
C SER A 42 23.52 10.92 -11.62
N TYR A 43 22.54 10.48 -10.81
CA TYR A 43 22.73 9.39 -9.87
C TYR A 43 22.75 8.04 -10.58
N ALA A 44 23.75 7.22 -10.29
CA ALA A 44 23.93 5.89 -10.86
C ALA A 44 23.90 4.78 -9.81
N THR A 45 24.39 5.09 -8.62
CA THR A 45 24.62 4.14 -7.55
C THR A 45 23.84 4.49 -6.31
N TYR A 46 23.56 3.48 -5.50
CA TYR A 46 22.99 3.67 -4.18
C TYR A 46 23.69 2.80 -3.15
N GLY A 47 23.68 3.25 -1.91
CA GLY A 47 24.12 2.49 -0.76
C GLY A 47 23.13 2.66 0.39
N TRP A 48 23.40 2.04 1.52
CA TRP A 48 22.56 2.13 2.68
C TRP A 48 23.04 3.21 3.64
N ALA A 49 22.15 4.03 4.13
CA ALA A 49 22.43 4.88 5.26
C ALA A 49 22.57 4.04 6.52
N PRO A 50 23.37 4.46 7.51
CA PRO A 50 23.37 3.82 8.83
C PRO A 50 21.95 3.77 9.38
N ALA A 51 21.49 2.60 9.82
CA ALA A 51 20.15 2.43 10.37
C ALA A 51 20.03 3.20 11.70
N PRO A 52 19.15 4.20 11.84
CA PRO A 52 18.95 4.84 13.11
C PRO A 52 18.25 3.87 14.07
N GLY A 53 18.95 3.43 15.10
CA GLY A 53 18.34 2.82 16.29
C GLY A 53 17.90 1.35 16.20
N VAL A 54 18.34 0.59 15.19
CA VAL A 54 18.18 -0.87 15.21
C VAL A 54 19.31 -1.44 16.07
N ASN A 55 19.01 -1.82 17.30
CA ASN A 55 19.93 -2.63 18.08
C ASN A 55 20.07 -3.97 17.36
N GLU A 56 21.28 -4.37 17.02
CA GLU A 56 21.62 -5.67 16.40
C GLU A 56 21.15 -6.89 17.24
N ALA A 57 20.69 -6.64 18.46
CA ALA A 57 20.23 -7.66 19.42
C ALA A 57 18.80 -8.17 19.19
N ASP A 58 17.96 -7.49 18.39
CA ASP A 58 16.56 -7.85 18.20
C ASP A 58 16.35 -8.75 16.98
N ALA A 59 16.59 -10.06 17.14
CA ALA A 59 16.47 -11.07 16.08
C ALA A 59 15.15 -11.02 15.24
N PRO A 60 13.96 -10.75 15.82
CA PRO A 60 12.74 -10.59 15.04
C PRO A 60 12.76 -9.38 14.10
N LEU A 61 13.45 -8.31 14.46
CA LEU A 61 13.58 -7.10 13.67
C LEU A 61 14.58 -7.27 12.52
N GLN A 62 15.61 -8.12 12.70
CA GLN A 62 16.59 -8.42 11.65
C GLN A 62 15.94 -9.05 10.41
N LEU A 63 15.00 -9.99 10.57
CA LEU A 63 14.33 -10.61 9.44
C LEU A 63 13.44 -9.62 8.69
N LEU A 64 12.74 -8.75 9.41
CA LEU A 64 11.95 -7.68 8.81
C LEU A 64 12.85 -6.69 8.04
N ASP A 65 13.96 -6.26 8.64
CA ASP A 65 14.97 -5.41 8.02
C ASP A 65 15.50 -6.03 6.71
N GLN A 66 15.90 -7.30 6.75
CA GLN A 66 16.38 -8.02 5.57
C GLN A 66 15.35 -8.05 4.43
N ASN A 67 14.08 -8.33 4.75
CA ASN A 67 13.03 -8.38 3.75
C ASN A 67 12.72 -7.00 3.15
N ILE A 68 12.71 -5.95 3.96
CA ILE A 68 12.52 -4.57 3.48
C ILE A 68 13.70 -4.15 2.60
N ARG A 69 14.93 -4.37 3.03
CA ARG A 69 16.12 -4.05 2.23
C ARG A 69 16.15 -4.82 0.92
N ALA A 70 15.84 -6.11 0.93
CA ALA A 70 15.77 -6.93 -0.28
C ALA A 70 14.71 -6.40 -1.27
N ALA A 71 13.55 -5.99 -0.76
CA ALA A 71 12.49 -5.39 -1.57
C ALA A 71 12.92 -4.04 -2.17
N ILE A 72 13.51 -3.14 -1.37
CA ILE A 72 14.03 -1.85 -1.85
C ILE A 72 15.13 -2.07 -2.88
N ALA A 73 16.08 -2.98 -2.63
CA ALA A 73 17.16 -3.30 -3.58
C ALA A 73 16.60 -3.82 -4.92
N SER A 74 15.53 -4.62 -4.88
CA SER A 74 14.83 -5.07 -6.09
C SER A 74 14.22 -3.88 -6.87
N GLU A 75 13.57 -2.95 -6.18
CA GLU A 75 12.99 -1.75 -6.78
C GLU A 75 14.06 -0.82 -7.38
N MET A 76 15.18 -0.63 -6.68
CA MET A 76 16.31 0.18 -7.18
C MET A 76 16.92 -0.42 -8.45
N ARG A 77 17.18 -1.74 -8.46
CA ARG A 77 17.68 -2.44 -9.66
C ARG A 77 16.71 -2.32 -10.84
N ARG A 78 15.41 -2.49 -10.61
CA ARG A 78 14.38 -2.35 -11.65
C ARG A 78 14.38 -0.97 -12.28
N ARG A 79 14.74 0.06 -11.52
CA ARG A 79 14.88 1.45 -11.98
C ARG A 79 16.27 1.79 -12.53
N GLY A 80 17.17 0.82 -12.63
CA GLY A 80 18.50 0.98 -13.25
C GLY A 80 19.58 1.50 -12.31
N TYR A 81 19.36 1.49 -10.99
CA TYR A 81 20.40 1.84 -10.01
C TYR A 81 21.20 0.61 -9.61
N VAL A 82 22.50 0.81 -9.36
CA VAL A 82 23.43 -0.25 -8.95
C VAL A 82 23.82 -0.04 -7.49
N GLU A 83 23.81 -1.12 -6.70
CA GLU A 83 24.26 -1.04 -5.31
C GLU A 83 25.78 -0.86 -5.25
N SER A 84 26.23 0.09 -4.41
CA SER A 84 27.63 0.35 -4.13
C SER A 84 27.85 0.46 -2.63
N ALA A 85 28.80 -0.32 -2.12
CA ALA A 85 29.16 -0.29 -0.71
C ALA A 85 30.08 0.90 -0.39
N SER A 86 30.78 1.45 -1.39
CA SER A 86 31.69 2.56 -1.23
C SER A 86 31.26 3.70 -2.16
N ASP A 87 31.22 4.90 -1.62
CA ASP A 87 30.95 6.15 -2.34
C ASP A 87 29.69 6.11 -3.25
N PRO A 88 28.52 5.79 -2.72
CA PRO A 88 27.27 5.79 -3.48
C PRO A 88 26.82 7.21 -3.76
N ASP A 89 26.14 7.44 -4.90
CA ASP A 89 25.51 8.72 -5.20
C ASP A 89 24.32 9.01 -4.29
N LEU A 90 23.54 7.96 -3.98
CA LEU A 90 22.39 8.03 -3.09
C LEU A 90 22.60 7.14 -1.85
N ARG A 91 22.21 7.63 -0.69
CA ARG A 91 22.06 6.80 0.50
C ARG A 91 20.58 6.57 0.76
N ILE A 92 20.19 5.30 0.85
CA ILE A 92 18.82 4.91 1.11
C ILE A 92 18.65 4.60 2.59
N ALA A 93 17.64 5.19 3.20
CA ALA A 93 17.17 4.90 4.55
C ALA A 93 15.69 4.53 4.52
N TYR A 94 15.22 3.85 5.55
CA TYR A 94 13.79 3.65 5.75
C TYR A 94 13.44 3.64 7.23
N GLN A 95 12.17 3.92 7.52
CA GLN A 95 11.59 3.87 8.85
C GLN A 95 10.27 3.14 8.80
N THR A 96 9.97 2.37 9.83
CA THR A 96 8.66 1.74 10.02
C THR A 96 8.07 2.17 11.35
N THR A 97 6.78 2.49 11.34
CA THR A 97 6.02 2.76 12.57
C THR A 97 4.73 1.97 12.56
N SER A 98 4.21 1.62 13.74
CA SER A 98 2.89 1.02 13.86
C SER A 98 2.08 1.74 14.93
N GLN A 99 0.79 1.95 14.65
CA GLN A 99 -0.13 2.63 15.57
C GLN A 99 -1.44 1.87 15.62
N ASP A 100 -2.02 1.77 16.82
CA ASP A 100 -3.37 1.28 16.98
C ASP A 100 -4.34 2.42 16.69
N LYS A 101 -5.25 2.20 15.74
CA LYS A 101 -6.28 3.15 15.31
C LYS A 101 -7.67 2.61 15.61
N VAL A 102 -8.57 3.53 15.83
CA VAL A 102 -9.99 3.26 16.10
C VAL A 102 -10.81 3.74 14.91
N GLU A 103 -11.53 2.83 14.27
CA GLU A 103 -12.48 3.15 13.22
C GLU A 103 -13.90 3.08 13.80
N SER A 104 -14.61 4.19 13.78
CA SER A 104 -16.04 4.23 14.11
C SER A 104 -16.84 4.23 12.81
N ASN A 105 -17.62 3.17 12.58
CA ASN A 105 -18.60 3.19 11.50
C ASN A 105 -19.82 4.00 11.94
N PRO A 106 -20.19 5.04 11.17
CA PRO A 106 -21.43 5.75 11.44
C PRO A 106 -22.65 4.81 11.30
N VAL A 107 -23.68 5.12 12.04
CA VAL A 107 -24.96 4.41 12.02
C VAL A 107 -25.47 4.24 10.58
N ARG A 108 -25.67 2.99 10.15
CA ARG A 108 -26.36 2.72 8.89
C ARG A 108 -27.86 2.74 9.16
N VAL A 109 -28.56 3.70 8.58
CA VAL A 109 -30.02 3.71 8.54
C VAL A 109 -30.45 2.95 7.30
N GLY A 110 -30.94 1.74 7.49
CA GLY A 110 -31.55 0.94 6.42
C GLY A 110 -33.07 1.17 6.42
N VAL A 111 -33.61 1.70 5.33
CA VAL A 111 -35.07 1.75 5.11
C VAL A 111 -35.44 0.53 4.30
N GLY A 112 -36.09 -0.44 4.94
CA GLY A 112 -36.64 -1.62 4.28
C GLY A 112 -38.12 -1.41 3.99
N VAL A 113 -38.54 -1.52 2.72
CA VAL A 113 -39.95 -1.58 2.31
C VAL A 113 -40.29 -3.05 2.03
N GLY A 114 -41.05 -3.66 2.91
CA GLY A 114 -41.52 -5.04 2.73
C GLY A 114 -43.04 -5.07 2.59
N SER A 115 -43.53 -5.77 1.56
CA SER A 115 -44.97 -6.07 1.41
C SER A 115 -45.20 -7.50 1.86
N TRP A 116 -45.96 -7.68 2.92
CA TRP A 116 -46.44 -8.99 3.36
C TRP A 116 -47.94 -8.93 3.63
N GLY A 117 -48.72 -9.73 2.87
CA GLY A 117 -50.10 -9.96 3.17
C GLY A 117 -51.07 -8.77 3.12
N GLY A 118 -50.88 -7.83 2.18
CA GLY A 118 -51.82 -6.72 1.95
C GLY A 118 -51.67 -5.51 2.86
N SER A 119 -50.62 -5.44 3.72
CA SER A 119 -50.31 -4.28 4.53
C SER A 119 -48.92 -3.75 4.17
N PHE A 120 -48.81 -2.46 3.91
CA PHE A 120 -47.55 -1.75 3.72
C PHE A 120 -46.94 -1.46 5.11
N GLY A 121 -45.82 -2.13 5.43
CA GLY A 121 -45.07 -1.87 6.64
C GLY A 121 -43.64 -1.42 6.27
N GLY A 122 -43.24 -0.23 6.68
CA GLY A 122 -41.85 0.21 6.62
C GLY A 122 -41.16 -0.12 7.94
N SER A 123 -40.03 -0.81 7.90
CA SER A 123 -39.15 -0.98 9.06
C SER A 123 -37.92 -0.10 8.92
N VAL A 124 -37.68 0.73 9.93
CA VAL A 124 -36.41 1.46 10.05
C VAL A 124 -35.51 0.66 10.97
N ASN A 125 -34.44 0.09 10.40
CA ASN A 125 -33.45 -0.63 11.17
C ASN A 125 -32.27 0.32 11.43
N VAL A 126 -32.12 0.75 12.68
CA VAL A 126 -30.99 1.58 13.13
C VAL A 126 -29.93 0.63 13.68
N GLY A 127 -28.88 0.39 12.87
CA GLY A 127 -27.72 -0.40 13.31
C GLY A 127 -26.95 0.35 14.40
N SER A 128 -26.54 -0.35 15.44
CA SER A 128 -25.68 0.22 16.48
C SER A 128 -24.31 0.62 15.88
N PRO A 129 -23.73 1.75 16.29
CA PRO A 129 -22.39 2.14 15.87
C PRO A 129 -21.40 1.05 16.29
N SER A 130 -20.63 0.54 15.33
CA SER A 130 -19.59 -0.43 15.64
C SER A 130 -18.23 0.25 15.62
N VAL A 131 -17.49 0.08 16.72
CA VAL A 131 -16.11 0.54 16.87
C VAL A 131 -15.20 -0.66 16.58
N ARG A 132 -14.26 -0.49 15.64
CA ARG A 132 -13.24 -1.50 15.33
C ARG A 132 -11.86 -0.93 15.58
N ASN A 133 -11.09 -1.64 16.39
CA ASN A 133 -9.68 -1.33 16.55
C ASN A 133 -8.89 -2.04 15.45
N TYR A 134 -7.97 -1.35 14.83
CA TYR A 134 -7.03 -1.93 13.88
C TYR A 134 -5.65 -1.34 14.07
N ARG A 135 -4.64 -2.09 13.67
CA ARG A 135 -3.26 -1.61 13.66
C ARG A 135 -2.92 -1.12 12.26
N GLU A 136 -2.36 0.07 12.18
CA GLU A 136 -1.83 0.65 10.94
C GLU A 136 -0.31 0.66 11.01
N GLY A 137 0.32 0.13 9.96
CA GLY A 137 1.75 0.21 9.73
C GLY A 137 2.05 1.30 8.71
N THR A 138 3.08 2.10 8.96
CA THR A 138 3.59 3.09 8.01
C THR A 138 5.03 2.75 7.66
N LEU A 139 5.35 2.73 6.37
CA LEU A 139 6.70 2.64 5.83
C LEU A 139 7.04 3.98 5.18
N VAL A 140 8.18 4.55 5.56
CA VAL A 140 8.77 5.73 4.93
C VAL A 140 10.14 5.34 4.38
N ILE A 141 10.41 5.67 3.11
CA ILE A 141 11.69 5.42 2.44
C ILE A 141 12.27 6.77 2.05
N HIS A 142 13.53 6.97 2.35
CA HIS A 142 14.26 8.20 2.11
C HIS A 142 15.40 7.94 1.12
N ALA A 143 15.59 8.84 0.15
CA ALA A 143 16.80 8.90 -0.66
C ALA A 143 17.54 10.20 -0.34
N ILE A 144 18.79 10.07 0.03
CA ILE A 144 19.66 11.15 0.46
C ILE A 144 20.80 11.26 -0.55
N ASP A 145 21.00 12.42 -1.15
CA ASP A 145 22.17 12.74 -1.95
C ASP A 145 23.41 12.65 -1.07
N ALA A 146 24.32 11.73 -1.37
CA ALA A 146 25.48 11.47 -0.53
C ALA A 146 26.48 12.63 -0.54
N GLY A 147 26.63 13.31 -1.68
CA GLY A 147 27.53 14.45 -1.83
C GLY A 147 27.04 15.70 -1.11
N ARG A 148 25.73 16.00 -1.21
CA ARG A 148 25.12 17.17 -0.56
C ARG A 148 24.70 16.88 0.88
N ASN A 149 24.62 15.63 1.28
CA ASN A 149 24.03 15.16 2.55
C ASN A 149 22.61 15.72 2.77
N ALA A 150 21.80 15.75 1.72
CA ALA A 150 20.46 16.31 1.70
C ALA A 150 19.46 15.27 1.20
N GLU A 151 18.26 15.22 1.82
CA GLU A 151 17.18 14.38 1.33
C GLU A 151 16.67 14.92 0.00
N VAL A 152 16.63 14.07 -1.01
CA VAL A 152 16.20 14.42 -2.36
C VAL A 152 14.92 13.77 -2.79
N TRP A 153 14.51 12.73 -2.06
CA TRP A 153 13.24 12.06 -2.27
C TRP A 153 12.79 11.33 -1.01
N GLN A 154 11.48 11.34 -0.80
CA GLN A 154 10.80 10.56 0.23
C GLN A 154 9.55 9.93 -0.34
N GLY A 155 9.32 8.66 -0.03
CA GLY A 155 8.07 7.96 -0.31
C GLY A 155 7.49 7.38 0.95
N ARG A 156 6.18 7.53 1.13
CA ARG A 156 5.45 7.07 2.31
C ARG A 156 4.22 6.27 1.91
N VAL A 157 3.96 5.20 2.62
CA VAL A 157 2.73 4.43 2.51
C VAL A 157 2.27 3.99 3.89
N SER A 158 0.98 4.09 4.14
CA SER A 158 0.34 3.57 5.35
C SER A 158 -0.67 2.49 4.96
N ALA A 159 -0.65 1.36 5.66
CA ALA A 159 -1.54 0.25 5.39
C ALA A 159 -2.05 -0.38 6.69
N ARG A 160 -3.27 -0.91 6.65
CA ARG A 160 -3.82 -1.71 7.75
C ARG A 160 -3.02 -3.01 7.87
N MET A 161 -2.52 -3.28 9.06
CA MET A 161 -1.80 -4.53 9.35
C MET A 161 -2.80 -5.63 9.72
N GLY A 162 -2.61 -6.80 9.12
CA GLY A 162 -3.40 -7.99 9.35
C GLY A 162 -2.55 -9.25 9.26
N LYS A 163 -3.20 -10.40 9.25
CA LYS A 163 -2.53 -11.67 9.03
C LYS A 163 -1.81 -11.67 7.68
N GLY A 164 -0.55 -12.01 7.66
CA GLY A 164 0.27 -12.04 6.44
C GLY A 164 0.91 -10.71 6.03
N SER A 165 0.66 -9.60 6.73
CA SER A 165 1.26 -8.29 6.40
C SER A 165 2.78 -8.26 6.49
N LEU A 166 3.39 -9.18 7.24
CA LEU A 166 4.84 -9.32 7.38
C LEU A 166 5.43 -10.43 6.48
N GLU A 167 4.62 -11.04 5.62
CA GLU A 167 5.13 -11.97 4.63
C GLU A 167 5.97 -11.24 3.56
N PRO A 168 7.03 -11.86 3.04
CA PRO A 168 7.94 -11.22 2.08
C PRO A 168 7.22 -10.62 0.87
N ALA A 169 6.19 -11.28 0.35
CA ALA A 169 5.41 -10.77 -0.79
C ALA A 169 4.59 -9.52 -0.43
N ALA A 170 4.01 -9.44 0.77
CA ALA A 170 3.28 -8.28 1.24
C ALA A 170 4.22 -7.09 1.50
N ILE A 171 5.40 -7.35 2.07
CA ILE A 171 6.45 -6.35 2.26
C ILE A 171 6.90 -5.80 0.90
N ALA A 172 7.17 -6.67 -0.08
CA ALA A 172 7.57 -6.27 -1.43
C ALA A 172 6.50 -5.40 -2.11
N GLY A 173 5.21 -5.74 -1.96
CA GLY A 173 4.09 -4.93 -2.45
C GLY A 173 4.03 -3.56 -1.79
N THR A 174 4.23 -3.49 -0.48
CA THR A 174 4.25 -2.24 0.29
C THR A 174 5.42 -1.34 -0.15
N VAL A 175 6.62 -1.90 -0.30
CA VAL A 175 7.81 -1.18 -0.79
C VAL A 175 7.58 -0.68 -2.22
N SER A 176 7.06 -1.54 -3.11
CA SER A 176 6.74 -1.15 -4.49
C SER A 176 5.74 0.01 -4.54
N THR A 177 4.74 0.00 -3.66
CA THR A 177 3.77 1.09 -3.54
C THR A 177 4.42 2.37 -3.02
N ALA A 178 5.21 2.30 -1.95
CA ALA A 178 5.92 3.46 -1.41
C ALA A 178 6.87 4.11 -2.44
N MET A 179 7.51 3.28 -3.27
CA MET A 179 8.48 3.73 -4.30
C MET A 179 7.84 3.98 -5.67
N ARG A 180 6.52 4.03 -5.80
CA ARG A 180 5.82 4.18 -7.10
C ARG A 180 6.39 5.33 -7.93
N ASP A 181 6.59 6.48 -7.30
CA ASP A 181 7.01 7.71 -7.95
C ASP A 181 8.53 7.97 -7.85
N PHE A 182 9.28 6.96 -7.38
CA PHE A 182 10.75 7.09 -7.35
C PHE A 182 11.29 7.13 -8.78
N PRO A 183 12.10 8.14 -9.15
CA PRO A 183 12.56 8.30 -10.51
C PRO A 183 13.37 7.10 -11.02
N ALA A 184 13.06 6.65 -12.24
CA ALA A 184 13.92 5.70 -12.93
C ALA A 184 15.06 6.43 -13.63
N ARG A 185 16.19 5.76 -13.77
CA ARG A 185 17.30 6.27 -14.59
C ARG A 185 16.92 6.23 -16.08
N PRO A 186 17.26 7.24 -16.85
CA PRO A 186 17.12 7.17 -18.29
C PRO A 186 17.94 6.00 -18.86
N ALA A 187 17.34 5.25 -19.79
CA ALA A 187 18.08 4.22 -20.53
C ALA A 187 19.22 4.89 -21.31
N ARG A 188 20.43 4.37 -21.15
CA ARG A 188 21.59 4.78 -21.94
C ARG A 188 21.67 3.98 -23.22
#